data_5e63536b19b75f83eaa79c41afb824c9
#
_entry.id   5e63536b19b75f83eaa79c41afb824c9
#
_cell.length_a   1.000
_cell.length_b   1.000
_cell.length_c   1.000
_cell.angle_alpha   90.00
_cell.angle_beta   90.00
_cell.angle_gamma   90.00
#
_symmetry.space_group_name_H-M   'P 1'
#
loop_
_entity.id
_entity.type
_entity.pdbx_description
1 polymer ?
#
loop_
_entity_poly.entity_id
_entity_poly.type
_entity_poly.pdbx_seq_one_letter_code
_entity_poly.pdbx_strand_id
1 'polypeptide(L)'
;MNTAMITAGQAARAMGLDEKEMAVLLNESGVCTANGLLTPADTETLLSYLAGQQEDSRRRAQENLERLSARCAFLIDTCSLLDEHFPALVEHLMPLLEANGKKLFVPSGVPAELRSLLAKKPELRGRIATAAQILAGLKEKGLAAICGGTDETFADKQISAQRTNCWYRKWKPRE
;
A
#
# COMPACT_ATOMS: atom_id res chain seq x y z
N MET A 1 -32.88 -24.87 -16.35
CA MET A 1 -31.98 -23.86 -15.81
C MET A 1 -31.60 -22.94 -16.94
N ASN A 2 -32.06 -21.69 -16.92
CA ASN A 2 -31.81 -20.73 -17.97
C ASN A 2 -30.34 -20.24 -17.84
N THR A 3 -29.47 -20.79 -18.64
CA THR A 3 -28.05 -20.43 -18.69
C THR A 3 -27.91 -19.16 -19.54
N ALA A 4 -28.19 -18.00 -18.95
CA ALA A 4 -28.10 -16.75 -19.66
C ALA A 4 -26.62 -16.46 -19.99
N MET A 5 -26.30 -16.46 -21.27
CA MET A 5 -25.01 -15.93 -21.75
C MET A 5 -24.99 -14.40 -21.55
N ILE A 6 -23.86 -13.89 -21.19
CA ILE A 6 -23.65 -12.44 -21.04
C ILE A 6 -22.57 -11.96 -22.02
N THR A 7 -22.63 -10.70 -22.42
CA THR A 7 -21.57 -10.12 -23.25
C THR A 7 -20.32 -9.87 -22.42
N ALA A 8 -19.14 -9.88 -23.08
CA ALA A 8 -17.88 -9.52 -22.42
C ALA A 8 -17.96 -8.13 -21.75
N GLY A 9 -18.64 -7.17 -22.37
CA GLY A 9 -18.84 -5.84 -21.78
C GLY A 9 -19.78 -5.81 -20.56
N GLN A 10 -20.75 -6.74 -20.47
CA GLN A 10 -21.57 -6.91 -19.26
C GLN A 10 -20.76 -7.56 -18.12
N ALA A 11 -19.94 -8.57 -18.44
CA ALA A 11 -19.04 -9.19 -17.50
C ALA A 11 -17.99 -8.20 -16.96
N ALA A 12 -17.37 -7.40 -17.85
CA ALA A 12 -16.42 -6.35 -17.46
C ALA A 12 -17.02 -5.39 -16.44
N ARG A 13 -18.22 -4.85 -16.73
CA ARG A 13 -18.92 -3.97 -15.81
C ARG A 13 -19.23 -4.61 -14.45
N ALA A 14 -19.64 -5.87 -14.45
CA ALA A 14 -19.91 -6.61 -13.21
C ALA A 14 -18.65 -6.86 -12.38
N MET A 15 -17.50 -6.99 -13.03
CA MET A 15 -16.19 -7.19 -12.40
C MET A 15 -15.47 -5.87 -12.08
N GLY A 16 -16.04 -4.70 -12.46
CA GLY A 16 -15.41 -3.39 -12.27
C GLY A 16 -14.22 -3.14 -13.19
N LEU A 17 -14.14 -3.83 -14.33
CA LEU A 17 -13.06 -3.74 -15.32
C LEU A 17 -13.45 -2.82 -16.49
N ASP A 18 -12.45 -2.17 -17.08
CA ASP A 18 -12.62 -1.51 -18.37
C ASP A 18 -12.48 -2.53 -19.54
N GLU A 19 -12.74 -2.07 -20.79
CA GLU A 19 -12.68 -2.93 -21.97
C GLU A 19 -11.28 -3.49 -22.26
N LYS A 20 -10.24 -2.71 -21.94
CA LYS A 20 -8.84 -3.13 -22.16
C LYS A 20 -8.43 -4.17 -21.13
N GLU A 21 -8.78 -3.95 -19.88
CA GLU A 21 -8.54 -4.88 -18.79
C GLU A 21 -9.27 -6.21 -19.04
N MET A 22 -10.51 -6.15 -19.54
CA MET A 22 -11.27 -7.33 -19.90
C MET A 22 -10.65 -8.09 -21.08
N ALA A 23 -10.13 -7.40 -22.09
CA ALA A 23 -9.45 -8.02 -23.21
C ALA A 23 -8.16 -8.74 -22.76
N VAL A 24 -7.39 -8.12 -21.87
CA VAL A 24 -6.20 -8.74 -21.26
C VAL A 24 -6.60 -9.98 -20.47
N LEU A 25 -7.63 -9.87 -19.62
CA LEU A 25 -8.12 -10.98 -18.79
C LEU A 25 -8.56 -12.19 -19.63
N LEU A 26 -9.32 -11.96 -20.71
CA LEU A 26 -9.73 -13.00 -21.63
C LEU A 26 -8.53 -13.72 -22.27
N ASN A 27 -7.55 -12.94 -22.71
CA ASN A 27 -6.34 -13.48 -23.34
C ASN A 27 -5.50 -14.30 -22.36
N GLU A 28 -5.29 -13.79 -21.15
CA GLU A 28 -4.46 -14.44 -20.14
C GLU A 28 -5.12 -15.66 -19.49
N SER A 29 -6.43 -15.64 -19.31
CA SER A 29 -7.20 -16.78 -18.77
C SER A 29 -7.43 -17.89 -19.78
N GLY A 30 -7.17 -17.65 -21.07
CA GLY A 30 -7.43 -18.59 -22.15
C GLY A 30 -8.93 -18.79 -22.46
N VAL A 31 -9.80 -17.94 -21.92
CA VAL A 31 -11.24 -17.98 -22.19
C VAL A 31 -11.54 -17.39 -23.57
N CYS A 32 -12.11 -18.20 -24.45
CA CYS A 32 -12.50 -17.78 -25.80
C CYS A 32 -13.99 -17.43 -25.82
N THR A 33 -14.32 -16.22 -26.26
CA THR A 33 -15.71 -15.81 -26.45
C THR A 33 -16.25 -16.29 -27.79
N ALA A 34 -17.38 -16.96 -27.79
CA ALA A 34 -18.13 -17.25 -29.02
C ALA A 34 -19.03 -16.04 -29.32
N ASN A 35 -18.75 -15.34 -30.41
CA ASN A 35 -19.48 -14.11 -30.82
C ASN A 35 -19.56 -13.02 -29.73
N GLY A 36 -18.52 -12.88 -28.92
CA GLY A 36 -18.48 -11.90 -27.83
C GLY A 36 -19.37 -12.25 -26.62
N LEU A 37 -19.88 -13.48 -26.56
CA LEU A 37 -20.68 -14.00 -25.45
C LEU A 37 -19.85 -14.93 -24.58
N LEU A 38 -20.10 -14.84 -23.28
CA LEU A 38 -19.53 -15.68 -22.23
C LEU A 38 -20.62 -16.58 -21.65
N THR A 39 -20.28 -17.85 -21.48
CA THR A 39 -21.10 -18.78 -20.70
C THR A 39 -20.90 -18.55 -19.20
N PRO A 40 -21.77 -19.05 -18.32
CA PRO A 40 -21.54 -19.04 -16.88
C PRO A 40 -20.23 -19.72 -16.48
N ALA A 41 -19.83 -20.81 -17.16
CA ALA A 41 -18.56 -21.49 -16.90
C ALA A 41 -17.35 -20.61 -17.26
N ASP A 42 -17.44 -19.85 -18.35
CA ASP A 42 -16.39 -18.88 -18.73
C ASP A 42 -16.28 -17.78 -17.67
N THR A 43 -17.40 -17.28 -17.20
CA THR A 43 -17.44 -16.25 -16.14
C THR A 43 -16.82 -16.76 -14.84
N GLU A 44 -17.11 -17.99 -14.43
CA GLU A 44 -16.52 -18.64 -13.27
C GLU A 44 -15.01 -18.82 -13.44
N THR A 45 -14.56 -19.22 -14.63
CA THR A 45 -13.13 -19.32 -14.97
C THR A 45 -12.43 -17.97 -14.85
N LEU A 46 -13.03 -16.88 -15.37
CA LEU A 46 -12.48 -15.53 -15.26
C LEU A 46 -12.40 -15.07 -13.82
N LEU A 47 -13.43 -15.29 -13.00
CA LEU A 47 -13.42 -14.93 -11.58
C LEU A 47 -12.36 -15.72 -10.82
N SER A 48 -12.21 -17.01 -11.09
CA SER A 48 -11.18 -17.86 -10.46
C SER A 48 -9.77 -17.41 -10.85
N TYR A 49 -9.56 -17.01 -12.10
CA TYR A 49 -8.29 -16.48 -12.56
C TYR A 49 -7.94 -15.15 -11.87
N LEU A 50 -8.90 -14.22 -11.78
CA LEU A 50 -8.72 -12.96 -11.06
C LEU A 50 -8.39 -13.17 -9.57
N ALA A 51 -9.10 -14.08 -8.92
CA ALA A 51 -8.84 -14.42 -7.53
C ALA A 51 -7.42 -14.97 -7.34
N GLY A 52 -6.96 -15.83 -8.24
CA GLY A 52 -5.59 -16.36 -8.25
C GLY A 52 -4.54 -15.28 -8.44
N GLN A 53 -4.76 -14.33 -9.35
CA GLN A 53 -3.86 -13.20 -9.57
C GLN A 53 -3.78 -12.27 -8.34
N GLN A 54 -4.91 -12.02 -7.68
CA GLN A 54 -4.94 -11.22 -6.46
C GLN A 54 -4.16 -11.90 -5.33
N GLU A 55 -4.32 -13.20 -5.16
CA GLU A 55 -3.59 -13.97 -4.13
C GLU A 55 -2.08 -13.98 -4.40
N ASP A 56 -1.66 -14.18 -5.65
CA ASP A 56 -0.25 -14.10 -6.04
C ASP A 56 0.34 -12.70 -5.81
N SER A 57 -0.44 -11.66 -6.09
CA SER A 57 -0.02 -10.28 -5.85
C SER A 57 0.13 -9.99 -4.36
N ARG A 58 -0.81 -10.46 -3.54
CA ARG A 58 -0.73 -10.35 -2.07
C ARG A 58 0.47 -11.10 -1.52
N ARG A 59 0.70 -12.33 -1.96
CA ARG A 59 1.86 -13.13 -1.55
C ARG A 59 3.18 -12.42 -1.89
N ARG A 60 3.33 -11.91 -3.12
CA ARG A 60 4.52 -11.16 -3.54
C ARG A 60 4.71 -9.87 -2.73
N ALA A 61 3.63 -9.16 -2.43
CA ALA A 61 3.68 -7.97 -1.59
C ALA A 61 4.13 -8.31 -0.16
N GLN A 62 3.61 -9.39 0.41
CA GLN A 62 4.00 -9.89 1.73
C GLN A 62 5.47 -10.28 1.77
N GLU A 63 5.94 -11.11 0.82
CA GLU A 63 7.35 -11.51 0.69
C GLU A 63 8.29 -10.30 0.54
N ASN A 64 7.88 -9.30 -0.24
CA ASN A 64 8.63 -8.06 -0.39
C ASN A 64 8.68 -7.26 0.92
N LEU A 65 7.57 -7.17 1.64
CA LEU A 65 7.50 -6.47 2.92
C LEU A 65 8.40 -7.14 3.96
N GLU A 66 8.38 -8.47 4.05
CA GLU A 66 9.26 -9.26 4.92
C GLU A 66 10.73 -9.01 4.59
N ARG A 67 11.10 -9.10 3.31
CA ARG A 67 12.46 -8.84 2.85
C ARG A 67 12.92 -7.42 3.15
N LEU A 68 12.06 -6.42 2.95
CA LEU A 68 12.36 -5.02 3.22
C LEU A 68 12.48 -4.76 4.71
N SER A 69 11.60 -5.34 5.53
CA SER A 69 11.62 -5.17 6.99
C SER A 69 12.92 -5.70 7.61
N ALA A 70 13.50 -6.76 7.06
CA ALA A 70 14.78 -7.28 7.52
C ALA A 70 15.98 -6.38 7.16
N ARG A 71 15.92 -5.67 6.03
CA ARG A 71 17.08 -4.96 5.46
C ARG A 71 17.00 -3.43 5.56
N CYS A 72 15.79 -2.88 5.53
CA CYS A 72 15.58 -1.44 5.41
C CYS A 72 15.01 -0.83 6.70
N ALA A 73 15.21 0.46 6.85
CA ALA A 73 14.44 1.26 7.79
C ALA A 73 13.22 1.84 7.05
N PHE A 74 12.08 1.85 7.70
CA PHE A 74 10.87 2.46 7.15
C PHE A 74 10.78 3.90 7.60
N LEU A 75 10.63 4.79 6.64
CA LEU A 75 10.36 6.20 6.86
C LEU A 75 8.99 6.51 6.26
N ILE A 76 8.12 7.17 7.03
CA ILE A 76 6.76 7.47 6.59
C ILE A 76 6.53 8.98 6.56
N ASP A 77 5.97 9.45 5.47
CA ASP A 77 5.59 10.84 5.26
C ASP A 77 4.13 11.12 5.64
N THR A 78 3.74 12.38 5.56
CA THR A 78 2.38 12.81 5.89
C THR A 78 1.33 12.23 4.94
N CYS A 79 1.65 12.09 3.65
CA CYS A 79 0.71 11.56 2.66
C CYS A 79 0.41 10.09 2.93
N SER A 80 1.45 9.30 3.21
CA SER A 80 1.31 7.87 3.53
C SER A 80 0.54 7.64 4.83
N LEU A 81 0.72 8.51 5.83
CA LEU A 81 -0.05 8.45 7.08
C LEU A 81 -1.54 8.70 6.89
N LEU A 82 -1.90 9.51 5.89
CA LEU A 82 -3.28 9.88 5.58
C LEU A 82 -3.92 8.97 4.53
N ASP A 83 -3.18 8.00 4.01
CA ASP A 83 -3.70 6.98 3.10
C ASP A 83 -4.72 6.10 3.82
N GLU A 84 -5.79 5.72 3.13
CA GLU A 84 -6.85 4.89 3.69
C GLU A 84 -6.39 3.47 4.03
N HIS A 85 -5.34 2.99 3.37
CA HIS A 85 -4.75 1.67 3.60
C HIS A 85 -3.67 1.67 4.68
N PHE A 86 -3.31 2.83 5.24
CA PHE A 86 -2.28 2.93 6.28
C PHE A 86 -2.57 2.03 7.50
N PRO A 87 -3.80 1.96 8.04
CA PRO A 87 -4.10 1.05 9.15
C PRO A 87 -3.78 -0.42 8.82
N ALA A 88 -4.23 -0.89 7.65
CA ALA A 88 -3.97 -2.26 7.19
C ALA A 88 -2.47 -2.52 6.96
N LEU A 89 -1.74 -1.56 6.41
CA LEU A 89 -0.28 -1.65 6.26
C LEU A 89 0.40 -1.84 7.63
N VAL A 90 -0.01 -1.07 8.64
CA VAL A 90 0.58 -1.16 9.99
C VAL A 90 0.30 -2.50 10.65
N GLU A 91 -0.89 -3.07 10.48
CA GLU A 91 -1.21 -4.42 10.98
C GLU A 91 -0.24 -5.48 10.45
N HIS A 92 0.11 -5.42 9.17
CA HIS A 92 1.09 -6.33 8.56
C HIS A 92 2.54 -5.97 8.90
N LEU A 93 2.87 -4.69 9.03
CA LEU A 93 4.23 -4.22 9.27
C LEU A 93 4.66 -4.40 10.73
N MET A 94 3.76 -4.22 11.68
CA MET A 94 4.08 -4.23 13.11
C MET A 94 4.79 -5.53 13.56
N PRO A 95 4.27 -6.73 13.28
CA PRO A 95 4.94 -7.97 13.68
C PRO A 95 6.31 -8.13 13.03
N LEU A 96 6.50 -7.61 11.81
CA LEU A 96 7.78 -7.65 11.11
C LEU A 96 8.81 -6.68 11.73
N LEU A 97 8.36 -5.50 12.18
CA LEU A 97 9.22 -4.56 12.92
C LEU A 97 9.66 -5.18 14.25
N GLU A 98 8.75 -5.81 14.99
CA GLU A 98 9.04 -6.50 16.24
C GLU A 98 10.06 -7.63 16.03
N ALA A 99 9.79 -8.52 15.09
CA ALA A 99 10.65 -9.68 14.79
C ALA A 99 12.06 -9.27 14.35
N ASN A 100 12.19 -8.15 13.62
CA ASN A 100 13.48 -7.66 13.12
C ASN A 100 14.14 -6.61 14.02
N GLY A 101 13.56 -6.27 15.17
CA GLY A 101 14.06 -5.21 16.07
C GLY A 101 14.15 -3.85 15.38
N LYS A 102 13.24 -3.57 14.44
CA LYS A 102 13.20 -2.35 13.64
C LYS A 102 12.16 -1.37 14.16
N LYS A 103 12.23 -0.13 13.66
CA LYS A 103 11.28 0.94 13.99
C LYS A 103 10.81 1.63 12.73
N LEU A 104 9.58 2.13 12.79
CA LEU A 104 9.04 3.08 11.84
C LEU A 104 9.54 4.47 12.21
N PHE A 105 10.16 5.17 11.28
CA PHE A 105 10.66 6.53 11.47
C PHE A 105 9.67 7.54 10.90
N VAL A 106 9.35 8.55 11.72
CA VAL A 106 8.46 9.64 11.36
C VAL A 106 9.28 10.92 11.37
N PRO A 107 9.40 11.66 10.26
CA PRO A 107 10.09 12.95 10.24
C PRO A 107 9.48 13.94 11.24
N SER A 108 10.33 14.75 11.90
CA SER A 108 9.88 15.70 12.92
C SER A 108 8.94 16.80 12.38
N GLY A 109 8.94 17.06 11.07
CA GLY A 109 8.00 17.97 10.39
C GLY A 109 6.57 17.44 10.29
N VAL A 110 6.38 16.13 10.28
CA VAL A 110 5.06 15.50 10.08
C VAL A 110 4.00 15.96 11.09
N PRO A 111 4.26 16.04 12.40
CA PRO A 111 3.27 16.54 13.35
C PRO A 111 2.83 17.99 13.09
N ALA A 112 3.72 18.84 12.59
CA ALA A 112 3.39 20.22 12.24
C ALA A 112 2.52 20.27 10.96
N GLU A 113 2.84 19.46 9.97
CA GLU A 113 2.06 19.32 8.74
C GLU A 113 0.65 18.80 9.02
N LEU A 114 0.51 17.76 9.84
CA LEU A 114 -0.80 17.23 10.23
C LEU A 114 -1.66 18.28 10.93
N ARG A 115 -1.07 19.10 11.83
CA ARG A 115 -1.80 20.22 12.45
C ARG A 115 -2.22 21.27 11.44
N SER A 116 -1.34 21.62 10.49
CA SER A 116 -1.67 22.56 9.41
C SER A 116 -2.80 22.03 8.51
N LEU A 117 -2.75 20.75 8.17
CA LEU A 117 -3.78 20.11 7.37
C LEU A 117 -5.13 20.06 8.11
N LEU A 118 -5.12 19.79 9.41
CA LEU A 118 -6.35 19.78 10.21
C LEU A 118 -7.06 21.15 10.22
N ALA A 119 -6.28 22.24 10.22
CA ALA A 119 -6.82 23.60 10.16
C ALA A 119 -7.36 23.96 8.76
N LYS A 120 -6.73 23.46 7.68
CA LYS A 120 -7.06 23.82 6.30
C LYS A 120 -8.10 22.88 5.66
N LYS A 121 -8.14 21.62 6.10
CA LYS A 121 -8.91 20.52 5.50
C LYS A 121 -9.64 19.73 6.59
N PRO A 122 -10.76 20.25 7.12
CA PRO A 122 -11.48 19.60 8.22
C PRO A 122 -12.02 18.20 7.87
N GLU A 123 -12.21 17.91 6.58
CA GLU A 123 -12.59 16.60 6.07
C GLU A 123 -11.55 15.49 6.37
N LEU A 124 -10.29 15.85 6.57
CA LEU A 124 -9.23 14.90 6.91
C LEU A 124 -9.17 14.57 8.42
N ARG A 125 -10.01 15.21 9.26
CA ARG A 125 -9.97 15.04 10.72
C ARG A 125 -9.99 13.58 11.17
N GLY A 126 -10.85 12.75 10.57
CA GLY A 126 -10.94 11.33 10.90
C GLY A 126 -9.65 10.58 10.60
N ARG A 127 -9.09 10.77 9.41
CA ARG A 127 -7.83 10.13 8.99
C ARG A 127 -6.64 10.58 9.86
N ILE A 128 -6.58 11.88 10.19
CA ILE A 128 -5.53 12.44 11.07
C ILE A 128 -5.63 11.82 12.47
N ALA A 129 -6.85 11.70 13.02
CA ALA A 129 -7.06 11.10 14.34
C ALA A 129 -6.64 9.62 14.35
N THR A 130 -7.02 8.84 13.34
CA THR A 130 -6.62 7.45 13.18
C THR A 130 -5.10 7.32 13.09
N ALA A 131 -4.44 8.10 12.23
CA ALA A 131 -3.00 8.09 12.09
C ALA A 131 -2.28 8.44 13.40
N ALA A 132 -2.77 9.44 14.14
CA ALA A 132 -2.21 9.84 15.42
C ALA A 132 -2.34 8.72 16.48
N GLN A 133 -3.48 8.04 16.54
CA GLN A 133 -3.69 6.91 17.45
C GLN A 133 -2.75 5.75 17.14
N ILE A 134 -2.61 5.38 15.86
CA ILE A 134 -1.69 4.33 15.42
C ILE A 134 -0.25 4.68 15.79
N LEU A 135 0.20 5.91 15.50
CA LEU A 135 1.55 6.35 15.83
C LEU A 135 1.81 6.37 17.33
N ALA A 136 0.82 6.78 18.14
CA ALA A 136 0.93 6.74 19.60
C ALA A 136 1.11 5.29 20.10
N GLY A 137 0.28 4.35 19.63
CA GLY A 137 0.41 2.94 19.98
C GLY A 137 1.74 2.31 19.55
N LEU A 138 2.22 2.64 18.34
CA LEU A 138 3.55 2.19 17.89
C LEU A 138 4.68 2.78 18.75
N LYS A 139 4.56 4.04 19.16
CA LYS A 139 5.54 4.68 20.02
C LYS A 139 5.57 4.05 21.42
N GLU A 140 4.40 3.77 22.02
CA GLU A 140 4.29 3.08 23.30
C GLU A 140 4.96 1.70 23.28
N LYS A 141 4.83 0.98 22.18
CA LYS A 141 5.50 -0.30 21.94
C LYS A 141 6.99 -0.15 21.56
N GLY A 142 7.51 1.06 21.46
CA GLY A 142 8.89 1.31 21.03
C GLY A 142 9.16 1.03 19.54
N LEU A 143 8.10 0.85 18.73
CA LEU A 143 8.16 0.52 17.29
C LEU A 143 8.12 1.75 16.38
N ALA A 144 7.90 2.95 16.92
CA ALA A 144 8.02 4.20 16.18
C ALA A 144 9.00 5.16 16.85
N ALA A 145 9.71 5.94 16.04
CA ALA A 145 10.61 6.99 16.51
C ALA A 145 10.50 8.23 15.62
N ILE A 146 10.52 9.40 16.22
CA ILE A 146 10.63 10.67 15.50
C ILE A 146 12.10 10.87 15.11
N CYS A 147 12.34 11.27 13.87
CA CYS A 147 13.67 11.50 13.35
C CYS A 147 13.76 12.85 12.62
N GLY A 148 14.97 13.41 12.54
CA GLY A 148 15.25 14.71 11.92
C GLY A 148 15.47 15.84 12.93
N GLY A 149 16.07 16.95 12.44
CA GLY A 149 16.32 18.16 13.24
C GLY A 149 15.07 19.04 13.38
N THR A 150 15.11 19.96 14.34
CA THR A 150 14.00 20.89 14.61
C THR A 150 13.88 22.04 13.60
N ASP A 151 14.89 22.22 12.75
CA ASP A 151 15.01 23.42 11.90
C ASP A 151 14.35 23.26 10.51
N GLU A 152 13.87 22.07 10.15
CA GLU A 152 13.20 21.82 8.87
C GLU A 152 11.68 21.77 9.04
N THR A 153 11.00 22.64 8.30
CA THR A 153 9.54 22.83 8.41
C THR A 153 8.72 21.83 7.61
N PHE A 154 9.34 21.09 6.68
CA PHE A 154 8.66 20.16 5.80
C PHE A 154 9.26 18.76 5.86
N ALA A 155 8.39 17.75 6.00
CA ALA A 155 8.78 16.34 6.07
C ALA A 155 9.61 15.90 4.84
N ASP A 156 9.29 16.39 3.65
CA ASP A 156 10.01 16.05 2.41
C ASP A 156 11.49 16.46 2.45
N LYS A 157 11.78 17.63 3.05
CA LYS A 157 13.17 18.09 3.23
C LYS A 157 13.92 17.20 4.22
N GLN A 158 13.25 16.78 5.29
CA GLN A 158 13.83 15.89 6.29
C GLN A 158 14.06 14.49 5.74
N ILE A 159 13.15 13.97 4.90
CA ILE A 159 13.31 12.70 4.19
C ILE A 159 14.51 12.76 3.25
N SER A 160 14.64 13.86 2.48
CA SER A 160 15.76 14.06 1.57
C SER A 160 17.09 14.17 2.29
N ALA A 161 17.16 14.94 3.39
CA ALA A 161 18.37 15.08 4.22
C ALA A 161 18.78 13.75 4.86
N GLN A 162 17.84 12.92 5.30
CA GLN A 162 18.14 11.62 5.89
C GLN A 162 18.53 10.57 4.85
N ARG A 163 17.99 10.61 3.62
CA ARG A 163 18.48 9.79 2.51
C ARG A 163 19.95 10.03 2.28
N THR A 164 20.40 11.28 2.32
CA THR A 164 21.82 11.64 2.13
C THR A 164 22.71 11.18 3.29
N ASN A 165 22.23 11.25 4.53
CA ASN A 165 23.05 10.95 5.71
C ASN A 165 23.03 9.47 6.15
N CYS A 166 21.91 8.76 5.96
CA CYS A 166 21.76 7.39 6.46
C CYS A 166 21.99 6.31 5.39
N TRP A 167 21.65 6.60 4.13
CA TRP A 167 21.74 5.62 3.04
C TRP A 167 23.07 5.65 2.31
N TYR A 168 23.66 6.84 2.08
CA TYR A 168 24.89 6.99 1.32
C TYR A 168 26.10 6.43 2.06
N ARG A 169 26.12 6.44 3.39
CA ARG A 169 27.24 5.89 4.19
C ARG A 169 27.25 4.36 4.29
N LYS A 170 26.10 3.68 4.13
CA LYS A 170 26.01 2.22 4.24
C LYS A 170 26.05 1.49 2.90
N TRP A 171 25.97 2.21 1.79
CA TRP A 171 25.87 1.62 0.45
C TRP A 171 27.08 1.92 -0.43
N LYS A 172 28.26 2.19 0.13
CA LYS A 172 29.50 2.09 -0.67
C LYS A 172 29.77 0.60 -0.86
N PRO A 173 29.76 0.06 -2.09
CA PRO A 173 30.32 -1.25 -2.34
C PRO A 173 31.79 -1.19 -1.89
N ARG A 174 32.23 -2.16 -1.12
CA ARG A 174 33.65 -2.34 -0.85
C ARG A 174 34.28 -2.74 -2.17
N GLU A 175 35.16 -1.88 -2.68
CA GLU A 175 36.11 -2.22 -3.74
C GLU A 175 37.03 -3.34 -3.27
#